data_b0a9c6e9970037b625e77ed202128fc6
#
_entry.id   b0a9c6e9970037b625e77ed202128fc6
#
_cell.length_a   1.000
_cell.length_b   1.000
_cell.length_c   1.000
_cell.angle_alpha   90.00
_cell.angle_beta   90.00
_cell.angle_gamma   90.00
#
_symmetry.space_group_name_H-M   'P 1'
#
loop_
_entity.id
_entity.type
_entity.pdbx_description
1 polymer ?
#
loop_
_entity_poly.entity_id
_entity_poly.type
_entity_poly.pdbx_seq_one_letter_code
_entity_poly.pdbx_strand_id
1 'polypeptide(L)'
;MTLDINYSKWADYIEKIIRKNNVSASMILELGCGTGSFGIEMSKRGYEMICLDLSADMLDCAAEKAEKEGADILFLNQDMCSFELYGTVDVIVCLLDSFNYLTSPSQVRKMLKLVQNYLNPGGLFIFDVNTRYKFENTLSDNFFYEVGEDVTYLWENCYNPKTGKARFDLTFFVKQGELYRRFDETHFERAYSNEEIKEFLGDTALELLDVYGDQKLKKPSAESQRNFFVCRK
;
A
#
# COMPACT_ATOMS: atom_id res chain seq x y z
N MET A 1 0.51 -12.86 -6.60
CA MET A 1 0.64 -12.04 -5.41
C MET A 1 -0.62 -11.26 -5.07
N THR A 2 -1.36 -10.72 -6.03
CA THR A 2 -2.56 -9.90 -5.78
C THR A 2 -3.80 -10.39 -6.52
N LEU A 3 -3.79 -11.59 -7.10
CA LEU A 3 -4.88 -12.11 -7.93
C LEU A 3 -6.21 -12.30 -7.17
N ASP A 4 -6.16 -12.46 -5.84
CA ASP A 4 -7.33 -12.69 -4.99
C ASP A 4 -7.74 -11.49 -4.12
N ILE A 5 -7.19 -10.28 -4.37
CA ILE A 5 -7.55 -9.10 -3.59
C ILE A 5 -8.94 -8.61 -3.99
N ASN A 6 -9.86 -8.63 -3.03
CA ASN A 6 -11.17 -8.02 -3.20
C ASN A 6 -11.11 -6.53 -2.88
N TYR A 7 -10.81 -5.69 -3.89
CA TYR A 7 -10.67 -4.24 -3.73
C TYR A 7 -11.96 -3.56 -3.24
N SER A 8 -13.13 -4.12 -3.55
CA SER A 8 -14.39 -3.59 -3.03
C SER A 8 -14.49 -3.74 -1.50
N LYS A 9 -14.02 -4.87 -0.94
CA LYS A 9 -13.93 -5.03 0.52
C LYS A 9 -12.91 -4.07 1.16
N TRP A 10 -11.81 -3.80 0.47
CA TRP A 10 -10.83 -2.81 0.92
C TRP A 10 -11.43 -1.41 0.94
N ALA A 11 -12.11 -1.01 -0.13
CA ALA A 11 -12.82 0.25 -0.21
C ALA A 11 -13.89 0.39 0.90
N ASP A 12 -14.72 -0.65 1.11
CA ASP A 12 -15.68 -0.68 2.22
C ASP A 12 -15.02 -0.47 3.58
N TYR A 13 -13.85 -1.06 3.78
CA TYR A 13 -13.11 -0.95 5.03
C TYR A 13 -12.55 0.46 5.24
N ILE A 14 -11.95 1.06 4.22
CA ILE A 14 -11.43 2.43 4.27
C ILE A 14 -12.57 3.44 4.48
N GLU A 15 -13.69 3.30 3.75
CA GLU A 15 -14.87 4.16 3.97
C GLU A 15 -15.45 4.05 5.39
N LYS A 16 -15.45 2.85 5.99
CA LYS A 16 -15.85 2.67 7.40
C LYS A 16 -14.93 3.43 8.35
N ILE A 17 -13.62 3.46 8.09
CA ILE A 17 -12.67 4.24 8.89
C ILE A 17 -12.92 5.73 8.71
N ILE A 18 -13.09 6.22 7.48
CA ILE A 18 -13.38 7.62 7.18
C ILE A 18 -14.65 8.07 7.90
N ARG A 19 -15.75 7.31 7.76
CA ARG A 19 -17.03 7.59 8.43
C ARG A 19 -16.94 7.56 9.95
N LYS A 20 -16.25 6.57 10.53
CA LYS A 20 -16.03 6.45 11.98
C LYS A 20 -15.35 7.69 12.55
N ASN A 21 -14.47 8.30 11.78
CA ASN A 21 -13.72 9.49 12.21
C ASN A 21 -14.40 10.82 11.83
N ASN A 22 -15.61 10.78 11.29
CA ASN A 22 -16.41 11.96 10.91
C ASN A 22 -15.70 12.90 9.91
N VAL A 23 -14.94 12.33 8.98
CA VAL A 23 -14.30 13.09 7.90
C VAL A 23 -15.19 13.10 6.67
N SER A 24 -15.48 14.31 6.16
CA SER A 24 -16.13 14.48 4.87
C SER A 24 -15.05 14.51 3.80
N ALA A 25 -14.77 13.35 3.23
CA ALA A 25 -13.75 13.23 2.19
C ALA A 25 -14.38 13.37 0.81
N SER A 26 -13.79 14.19 -0.04
CA SER A 26 -14.06 14.27 -1.48
C SER A 26 -12.84 13.83 -2.30
N MET A 27 -11.66 14.21 -1.88
CA MET A 27 -10.41 13.94 -2.59
C MET A 27 -9.49 13.03 -1.78
N ILE A 28 -9.01 11.96 -2.42
CA ILE A 28 -8.15 10.95 -1.80
C ILE A 28 -6.86 10.79 -2.63
N LEU A 29 -5.71 10.79 -1.95
CA LEU A 29 -4.42 10.42 -2.51
C LEU A 29 -4.08 8.97 -2.13
N GLU A 30 -3.75 8.13 -3.11
CA GLU A 30 -3.19 6.80 -2.89
C GLU A 30 -1.68 6.80 -3.18
N LEU A 31 -0.87 6.42 -2.19
CA LEU A 31 0.58 6.27 -2.28
C LEU A 31 0.94 4.81 -2.59
N GLY A 32 1.68 4.57 -3.69
CA GLY A 32 2.05 3.23 -4.13
C GLY A 32 0.84 2.48 -4.69
N CYS A 33 0.13 3.07 -5.65
CA CYS A 33 -1.12 2.55 -6.18
C CYS A 33 -0.97 1.30 -7.08
N GLY A 34 0.26 0.98 -7.52
CA GLY A 34 0.50 -0.11 -8.45
C GLY A 34 -0.36 0.02 -9.71
N THR A 35 -1.12 -1.01 -10.04
CA THR A 35 -2.02 -1.01 -11.21
C THR A 35 -3.37 -0.31 -10.96
N GLY A 36 -3.50 0.52 -9.93
CA GLY A 36 -4.62 1.45 -9.70
C GLY A 36 -5.95 0.82 -9.31
N SER A 37 -5.99 -0.47 -8.97
CA SER A 37 -7.27 -1.16 -8.75
C SER A 37 -8.08 -0.62 -7.57
N PHE A 38 -7.42 -0.19 -6.47
CA PHE A 38 -8.10 0.44 -5.35
C PHE A 38 -8.59 1.85 -5.72
N GLY A 39 -7.73 2.66 -6.38
CA GLY A 39 -8.11 4.00 -6.85
C GLY A 39 -9.31 3.97 -7.80
N ILE A 40 -9.37 3.01 -8.74
CA ILE A 40 -10.51 2.80 -9.64
C ILE A 40 -11.79 2.48 -8.84
N GLU A 41 -11.70 1.59 -7.85
CA GLU A 41 -12.85 1.25 -7.00
C GLU A 41 -13.35 2.47 -6.21
N MET A 42 -12.45 3.30 -5.68
CA MET A 42 -12.83 4.53 -4.95
C MET A 42 -13.40 5.61 -5.89
N SER A 43 -12.85 5.78 -7.10
CA SER A 43 -13.39 6.68 -8.11
C SER A 43 -14.85 6.32 -8.48
N LYS A 44 -15.15 5.03 -8.65
CA LYS A 44 -16.53 4.55 -8.89
C LYS A 44 -17.49 4.84 -7.75
N ARG A 45 -16.98 5.04 -6.54
CA ARG A 45 -17.77 5.43 -5.36
C ARG A 45 -17.94 6.94 -5.22
N GLY A 46 -17.41 7.70 -6.18
CA GLY A 46 -17.58 9.15 -6.28
C GLY A 46 -16.48 9.98 -5.60
N TYR A 47 -15.35 9.38 -5.24
CA TYR A 47 -14.19 10.13 -4.77
C TYR A 47 -13.33 10.62 -5.94
N GLU A 48 -12.82 11.84 -5.83
CA GLU A 48 -11.76 12.34 -6.69
C GLU A 48 -10.44 11.67 -6.28
N MET A 49 -9.80 10.96 -7.21
CA MET A 49 -8.62 10.16 -6.91
C MET A 49 -7.36 10.74 -7.54
N ILE A 50 -6.33 10.86 -6.71
CA ILE A 50 -4.94 11.03 -7.13
C ILE A 50 -4.21 9.74 -6.75
N CYS A 51 -3.57 9.10 -7.73
CA CYS A 51 -2.85 7.85 -7.51
C CYS A 51 -1.40 8.03 -7.92
N LEU A 52 -0.45 7.76 -7.04
CA LEU A 52 0.96 7.81 -7.40
C LEU A 52 1.65 6.46 -7.23
N ASP A 53 2.57 6.20 -8.14
CA ASP A 53 3.48 5.06 -8.06
C ASP A 53 4.85 5.42 -8.64
N LEU A 54 5.89 4.72 -8.19
CA LEU A 54 7.25 4.88 -8.71
C LEU A 54 7.43 4.20 -10.07
N SER A 55 6.67 3.15 -10.34
CA SER A 55 6.73 2.36 -11.57
C SER A 55 5.85 2.96 -12.67
N ALA A 56 6.48 3.47 -13.73
CA ALA A 56 5.76 3.94 -14.91
C ALA A 56 4.95 2.83 -15.57
N ASP A 57 5.51 1.62 -15.67
CA ASP A 57 4.82 0.47 -16.27
C ASP A 57 3.53 0.09 -15.50
N MET A 58 3.56 0.19 -14.17
CA MET A 58 2.36 -0.03 -13.36
C MET A 58 1.31 1.05 -13.61
N LEU A 59 1.74 2.31 -13.75
CA LEU A 59 0.83 3.43 -14.03
C LEU A 59 0.24 3.36 -15.44
N ASP A 60 0.99 2.89 -16.43
CA ASP A 60 0.46 2.65 -17.79
C ASP A 60 -0.66 1.61 -17.74
N CYS A 61 -0.45 0.50 -17.02
CA CYS A 61 -1.49 -0.50 -16.79
C CYS A 61 -2.69 0.07 -16.01
N ALA A 62 -2.45 0.95 -15.03
CA ALA A 62 -3.49 1.59 -14.25
C ALA A 62 -4.35 2.53 -15.11
N ALA A 63 -3.71 3.34 -15.96
CA ALA A 63 -4.39 4.27 -16.87
C ALA A 63 -5.26 3.53 -17.89
N GLU A 64 -4.73 2.48 -18.54
CA GLU A 64 -5.51 1.65 -19.45
C GLU A 64 -6.73 1.00 -18.78
N LYS A 65 -6.57 0.54 -17.54
CA LYS A 65 -7.65 -0.06 -16.76
C LYS A 65 -8.69 0.99 -16.38
N ALA A 66 -8.26 2.16 -15.92
CA ALA A 66 -9.16 3.27 -15.57
C ALA A 66 -9.98 3.73 -16.79
N GLU A 67 -9.35 3.88 -17.95
CA GLU A 67 -10.04 4.23 -19.21
C GLU A 67 -11.13 3.19 -19.56
N LYS A 68 -10.79 1.90 -19.55
CA LYS A 68 -11.74 0.81 -19.81
C LYS A 68 -12.92 0.79 -18.85
N GLU A 69 -12.71 1.24 -17.62
CA GLU A 69 -13.72 1.23 -16.56
C GLU A 69 -14.42 2.59 -16.39
N GLY A 70 -14.05 3.59 -17.19
CA GLY A 70 -14.62 4.94 -17.17
C GLY A 70 -14.33 5.71 -15.88
N ALA A 71 -13.22 5.40 -15.21
CA ALA A 71 -12.79 6.07 -13.97
C ALA A 71 -11.88 7.26 -14.31
N ASP A 72 -12.21 8.44 -13.77
CA ASP A 72 -11.39 9.65 -13.90
C ASP A 72 -10.43 9.73 -12.72
N ILE A 73 -9.13 9.53 -12.97
CA ILE A 73 -8.08 9.45 -11.96
C ILE A 73 -6.84 10.19 -12.45
N LEU A 74 -6.28 11.03 -11.59
CA LEU A 74 -4.97 11.64 -11.84
C LEU A 74 -3.86 10.67 -11.41
N PHE A 75 -3.13 10.12 -12.39
CA PHE A 75 -1.95 9.29 -12.14
C PHE A 75 -0.67 10.12 -12.16
N LEU A 76 0.20 9.92 -11.15
CA LEU A 76 1.46 10.63 -10.99
C LEU A 76 2.62 9.63 -10.85
N ASN A 77 3.59 9.70 -11.77
CA ASN A 77 4.82 8.91 -11.64
C ASN A 77 5.80 9.61 -10.71
N GLN A 78 5.67 9.35 -9.41
CA GLN A 78 6.46 10.00 -8.36
C GLN A 78 6.81 9.01 -7.23
N ASP A 79 7.91 9.28 -6.53
CA ASP A 79 8.32 8.57 -5.32
C ASP A 79 7.54 9.12 -4.11
N MET A 80 6.92 8.24 -3.31
CA MET A 80 6.21 8.62 -2.09
C MET A 80 7.10 9.33 -1.05
N CYS A 81 8.43 9.28 -1.20
CA CYS A 81 9.39 10.01 -0.37
C CYS A 81 9.74 11.41 -0.89
N SER A 82 9.23 11.83 -2.05
CA SER A 82 9.58 13.11 -2.69
C SER A 82 8.47 13.67 -3.60
N PHE A 83 7.23 13.24 -3.39
CA PHE A 83 6.12 13.70 -4.22
C PHE A 83 5.72 15.15 -3.96
N GLU A 84 5.14 15.76 -4.99
CA GLU A 84 4.62 17.13 -4.96
C GLU A 84 3.17 17.15 -5.51
N LEU A 85 2.31 17.91 -4.83
CA LEU A 85 0.93 18.19 -5.26
C LEU A 85 0.71 19.70 -5.34
N TYR A 86 -0.23 20.12 -6.19
CA TYR A 86 -0.63 21.53 -6.28
C TYR A 86 -1.53 22.01 -5.13
N GLY A 87 -2.06 21.08 -4.34
CA GLY A 87 -2.97 21.37 -3.23
C GLY A 87 -2.92 20.29 -2.16
N THR A 88 -3.88 20.34 -1.26
CA THR A 88 -4.04 19.37 -0.17
C THR A 88 -5.26 18.48 -0.42
N VAL A 89 -5.28 17.31 0.21
CA VAL A 89 -6.32 16.29 0.07
C VAL A 89 -6.96 15.98 1.44
N ASP A 90 -8.16 15.40 1.43
CA ASP A 90 -8.89 15.06 2.66
C ASP A 90 -8.40 13.78 3.30
N VAL A 91 -8.00 12.82 2.48
CA VAL A 91 -7.50 11.53 2.93
C VAL A 91 -6.27 11.13 2.11
N ILE A 92 -5.26 10.61 2.77
CA ILE A 92 -4.14 9.93 2.14
C ILE A 92 -4.17 8.47 2.57
N VAL A 93 -4.00 7.56 1.62
CA VAL A 93 -3.88 6.13 1.90
C VAL A 93 -2.56 5.58 1.38
N CYS A 94 -1.99 4.59 2.09
CA CYS A 94 -0.83 3.80 1.65
C CYS A 94 -1.12 2.35 1.99
N LEU A 95 -1.61 1.59 1.02
CA LEU A 95 -2.27 0.30 1.24
C LEU A 95 -1.49 -0.86 0.62
N LEU A 96 -1.90 -2.07 1.02
CA LEU A 96 -1.34 -3.31 0.47
C LEU A 96 0.18 -3.40 0.63
N ASP A 97 0.64 -3.16 1.88
CA ASP A 97 2.05 -3.21 2.30
C ASP A 97 2.99 -2.23 1.58
N SER A 98 2.49 -1.28 0.79
CA SER A 98 3.33 -0.26 0.13
C SER A 98 4.22 0.49 1.14
N PHE A 99 3.77 0.67 2.39
CA PHE A 99 4.58 1.23 3.47
C PHE A 99 5.83 0.38 3.79
N ASN A 100 5.75 -0.94 3.68
CA ASN A 100 6.86 -1.85 3.99
C ASN A 100 8.03 -1.71 3.00
N TYR A 101 7.79 -1.18 1.79
CA TYR A 101 8.84 -0.85 0.81
C TYR A 101 9.76 0.30 1.26
N LEU A 102 9.36 1.08 2.26
CA LEU A 102 10.23 2.06 2.90
C LEU A 102 11.22 1.33 3.83
N THR A 103 12.34 0.87 3.30
CA THR A 103 13.28 -0.01 4.02
C THR A 103 14.21 0.70 5.00
N SER A 104 14.11 2.03 5.11
CA SER A 104 14.91 2.83 6.05
C SER A 104 14.06 3.83 6.84
N PRO A 105 14.44 4.13 8.11
CA PRO A 105 13.77 5.17 8.91
C PRO A 105 13.75 6.55 8.25
N SER A 106 14.77 6.86 7.47
CA SER A 106 14.88 8.13 6.75
C SER A 106 13.78 8.26 5.67
N GLN A 107 13.47 7.17 4.93
CA GLN A 107 12.39 7.16 3.95
C GLN A 107 11.03 7.36 4.63
N VAL A 108 10.78 6.64 5.74
CA VAL A 108 9.53 6.78 6.50
C VAL A 108 9.33 8.22 6.96
N ARG A 109 10.36 8.84 7.57
CA ARG A 109 10.26 10.24 8.04
C ARG A 109 10.03 11.24 6.89
N LYS A 110 10.64 11.02 5.71
CA LYS A 110 10.41 11.86 4.53
C LYS A 110 8.95 11.76 4.08
N MET A 111 8.45 10.54 3.89
CA MET A 111 7.07 10.30 3.46
C MET A 111 6.07 10.89 4.46
N LEU A 112 6.24 10.66 5.78
CA LEU A 112 5.33 11.21 6.79
C LEU A 112 5.31 12.74 6.83
N LYS A 113 6.44 13.41 6.56
CA LYS A 113 6.49 14.88 6.42
C LYS A 113 5.68 15.38 5.23
N LEU A 114 5.76 14.68 4.09
CA LEU A 114 4.97 15.01 2.91
C LEU A 114 3.48 14.75 3.13
N VAL A 115 3.13 13.64 3.77
CA VAL A 115 1.76 13.33 4.18
C VAL A 115 1.22 14.46 5.07
N GLN A 116 1.95 14.86 6.09
CA GLN A 116 1.57 15.99 6.93
C GLN A 116 1.41 17.28 6.12
N ASN A 117 2.28 17.54 5.14
CA ASN A 117 2.22 18.75 4.32
C ASN A 117 0.95 18.79 3.46
N TYR A 118 0.65 17.69 2.76
CA TYR A 118 -0.42 17.62 1.76
C TYR A 118 -1.78 17.17 2.30
N LEU A 119 -1.89 16.79 3.57
CA LEU A 119 -3.16 16.48 4.19
C LEU A 119 -3.86 17.76 4.68
N ASN A 120 -5.16 17.88 4.45
CA ASN A 120 -5.98 18.95 4.99
C ASN A 120 -6.00 18.93 6.55
N PRO A 121 -6.13 20.07 7.24
CA PRO A 121 -6.40 20.05 8.68
C PRO A 121 -7.64 19.21 9.02
N GLY A 122 -7.48 18.26 9.93
CA GLY A 122 -8.53 17.29 10.28
C GLY A 122 -8.65 16.11 9.32
N GLY A 123 -7.88 16.07 8.24
CA GLY A 123 -7.82 14.96 7.29
C GLY A 123 -7.18 13.70 7.89
N LEU A 124 -7.33 12.57 7.20
CA LEU A 124 -6.84 11.27 7.66
C LEU A 124 -5.70 10.72 6.80
N PHE A 125 -4.69 10.19 7.46
CA PHE A 125 -3.73 9.28 6.86
C PHE A 125 -4.00 7.86 7.34
N ILE A 126 -4.29 6.95 6.40
CA ILE A 126 -4.60 5.55 6.68
C ILE A 126 -3.59 4.69 5.93
N PHE A 127 -2.83 3.88 6.64
CA PHE A 127 -1.89 2.98 6.01
C PHE A 127 -1.88 1.62 6.69
N ASP A 128 -1.45 0.61 5.96
CA ASP A 128 -1.26 -0.72 6.52
C ASP A 128 0.19 -1.18 6.40
N VAL A 129 0.53 -2.10 7.28
CA VAL A 129 1.83 -2.77 7.27
C VAL A 129 1.66 -4.27 7.48
N ASN A 130 2.44 -5.05 6.76
CA ASN A 130 2.72 -6.43 7.12
C ASN A 130 3.46 -6.43 8.46
N THR A 131 2.97 -7.22 9.42
CA THR A 131 3.55 -7.29 10.77
C THR A 131 4.82 -8.13 10.81
N ARG A 132 5.63 -7.98 11.85
CA ARG A 132 6.74 -8.89 12.11
C ARG A 132 6.29 -10.34 12.20
N TYR A 133 5.12 -10.58 12.82
CA TYR A 133 4.54 -11.92 12.89
C TYR A 133 4.36 -12.54 11.50
N LYS A 134 3.82 -11.78 10.53
CA LYS A 134 3.67 -12.26 9.16
C LYS A 134 5.02 -12.55 8.51
N PHE A 135 6.00 -11.65 8.66
CA PHE A 135 7.34 -11.88 8.11
C PHE A 135 8.01 -13.11 8.69
N GLU A 136 7.89 -13.34 10.00
CA GLU A 136 8.56 -14.45 10.71
C GLU A 136 7.85 -15.79 10.54
N ASN A 137 6.51 -15.81 10.46
CA ASN A 137 5.74 -17.05 10.53
C ASN A 137 5.06 -17.45 9.21
N THR A 138 4.92 -16.50 8.27
CA THR A 138 4.23 -16.75 7.00
C THR A 138 5.15 -16.57 5.80
N LEU A 139 5.94 -15.50 5.78
CA LEU A 139 6.77 -15.15 4.63
C LEU A 139 8.20 -15.66 4.73
N SER A 140 8.75 -15.79 5.96
CA SER A 140 10.15 -16.11 6.20
C SER A 140 10.60 -17.39 5.54
N ASP A 141 11.72 -17.30 4.79
CA ASP A 141 12.43 -18.44 4.18
C ASP A 141 11.48 -19.43 3.49
N ASN A 142 10.42 -18.93 2.91
CA ASN A 142 9.36 -19.71 2.28
C ASN A 142 9.41 -19.56 0.76
N PHE A 143 8.87 -20.53 0.08
CA PHE A 143 8.77 -20.57 -1.37
C PHE A 143 7.31 -20.73 -1.78
N PHE A 144 6.79 -19.78 -2.54
CA PHE A 144 5.46 -19.81 -3.09
C PHE A 144 5.50 -19.95 -4.61
N TYR A 145 4.51 -20.56 -5.19
CA TYR A 145 4.37 -20.63 -6.63
C TYR A 145 2.89 -20.73 -7.01
N GLU A 146 2.60 -20.30 -8.20
CA GLU A 146 1.30 -20.50 -8.82
C GLU A 146 1.51 -20.86 -10.29
N VAL A 147 0.78 -21.88 -10.74
CA VAL A 147 0.80 -22.34 -12.13
C VAL A 147 -0.55 -21.99 -12.74
N GLY A 148 -0.60 -20.87 -13.46
CA GLY A 148 -1.79 -20.45 -14.21
C GLY A 148 -1.66 -20.79 -15.69
N GLU A 149 -2.76 -20.61 -16.44
CA GLU A 149 -2.80 -20.88 -17.88
C GLU A 149 -1.92 -19.87 -18.66
N ASP A 150 -1.98 -18.59 -18.29
CA ASP A 150 -1.27 -17.52 -18.98
C ASP A 150 -0.01 -17.07 -18.26
N VAL A 151 0.03 -17.20 -16.92
CA VAL A 151 1.12 -16.75 -16.07
C VAL A 151 1.44 -17.82 -15.02
N THR A 152 2.71 -18.20 -14.96
CA THR A 152 3.26 -18.96 -13.82
C THR A 152 4.25 -18.08 -13.11
N TYR A 153 4.23 -18.07 -11.76
CA TYR A 153 5.27 -17.41 -11.00
C TYR A 153 5.86 -18.32 -9.91
N LEU A 154 7.12 -18.03 -9.62
CA LEU A 154 7.88 -18.57 -8.50
C LEU A 154 8.27 -17.41 -7.61
N TRP A 155 8.07 -17.55 -6.29
CA TRP A 155 8.35 -16.48 -5.34
C TRP A 155 9.13 -17.04 -4.14
N GLU A 156 10.41 -16.68 -4.05
CA GLU A 156 11.31 -17.07 -2.96
C GLU A 156 11.50 -15.89 -2.01
N ASN A 157 11.44 -16.17 -0.71
CA ASN A 157 11.59 -15.18 0.35
C ASN A 157 12.85 -15.45 1.17
N CYS A 158 13.53 -14.37 1.55
CA CYS A 158 14.61 -14.38 2.52
C CYS A 158 14.38 -13.26 3.54
N TYR A 159 14.23 -13.61 4.82
CA TYR A 159 13.99 -12.64 5.89
C TYR A 159 15.13 -12.61 6.90
N ASN A 160 15.58 -11.41 7.26
CA ASN A 160 16.59 -11.21 8.30
C ASN A 160 15.95 -10.60 9.56
N PRO A 161 15.72 -11.40 10.62
CA PRO A 161 15.03 -10.93 11.83
C PRO A 161 15.82 -9.87 12.63
N LYS A 162 17.16 -9.79 12.44
CA LYS A 162 17.99 -8.78 13.12
C LYS A 162 17.79 -7.38 12.54
N THR A 163 17.60 -7.29 11.23
CA THR A 163 17.41 -6.01 10.54
C THR A 163 15.94 -5.72 10.23
N GLY A 164 15.07 -6.73 10.34
CA GLY A 164 13.68 -6.67 9.91
C GLY A 164 13.50 -6.61 8.40
N LYS A 165 14.55 -6.79 7.58
CA LYS A 165 14.48 -6.71 6.13
C LYS A 165 14.16 -8.06 5.50
N ALA A 166 13.29 -8.03 4.50
CA ALA A 166 12.98 -9.15 3.65
C ALA A 166 13.40 -8.84 2.20
N ARG A 167 13.84 -9.87 1.49
CA ARG A 167 14.04 -9.87 0.04
C ARG A 167 13.07 -10.88 -0.55
N PHE A 168 12.39 -10.49 -1.59
CA PHE A 168 11.48 -11.32 -2.37
C PHE A 168 12.00 -11.40 -3.80
N ASP A 169 12.40 -12.60 -4.21
CA ASP A 169 12.84 -12.88 -5.57
C ASP A 169 11.66 -13.54 -6.30
N LEU A 170 11.17 -12.91 -7.35
CA LEU A 170 10.07 -13.38 -8.17
C LEU A 170 10.56 -13.71 -9.57
N THR A 171 10.20 -14.89 -10.04
CA THR A 171 10.39 -15.28 -11.45
C THR A 171 9.01 -15.49 -12.06
N PHE A 172 8.75 -14.80 -13.15
CA PHE A 172 7.50 -14.91 -13.90
C PHE A 172 7.76 -15.59 -15.25
N PHE A 173 6.81 -16.43 -15.66
CA PHE A 173 6.72 -17.00 -16.99
C PHE A 173 5.37 -16.62 -17.58
N VAL A 174 5.37 -15.70 -18.54
CA VAL A 174 4.16 -15.19 -19.20
C VAL A 174 4.06 -15.83 -20.58
N LYS A 175 2.91 -16.45 -20.86
CA LYS A 175 2.64 -17.12 -22.12
C LYS A 175 2.57 -16.13 -23.28
N GLN A 176 3.28 -16.45 -24.37
CA GLN A 176 3.27 -15.73 -25.63
C GLN A 176 3.15 -16.74 -26.78
N GLY A 177 1.92 -17.06 -27.16
CA GLY A 177 1.64 -18.14 -28.12
C GLY A 177 2.04 -19.50 -27.57
N GLU A 178 2.96 -20.19 -28.26
CA GLU A 178 3.49 -21.50 -27.87
C GLU A 178 4.72 -21.41 -26.93
N LEU A 179 5.21 -20.20 -26.62
CA LEU A 179 6.40 -19.98 -25.82
C LEU A 179 6.04 -19.21 -24.53
N TYR A 180 7.00 -19.15 -23.60
CA TYR A 180 6.92 -18.35 -22.39
C TYR A 180 8.05 -17.31 -22.36
N ARG A 181 7.68 -16.07 -22.06
CA ARG A 181 8.66 -15.03 -21.73
C ARG A 181 8.93 -15.09 -20.24
N ARG A 182 10.20 -15.26 -19.86
CA ARG A 182 10.66 -15.16 -18.48
C ARG A 182 11.12 -13.75 -18.17
N PHE A 183 10.80 -13.26 -16.97
CA PHE A 183 11.46 -12.11 -16.35
C PHE A 183 11.51 -12.30 -14.84
N ASP A 184 12.48 -11.64 -14.22
CA ASP A 184 12.76 -11.76 -12.79
C ASP A 184 12.65 -10.37 -12.16
N GLU A 185 12.10 -10.31 -10.93
CA GLU A 185 11.99 -9.10 -10.13
C GLU A 185 12.51 -9.39 -8.74
N THR A 186 13.16 -8.39 -8.11
CA THR A 186 13.58 -8.47 -6.71
C THR A 186 13.01 -7.30 -5.95
N HIS A 187 12.25 -7.58 -4.88
CA HIS A 187 11.67 -6.59 -4.02
C HIS A 187 12.30 -6.64 -2.63
N PHE A 188 12.35 -5.50 -1.98
CA PHE A 188 12.83 -5.37 -0.61
C PHE A 188 11.78 -4.71 0.23
N GLU A 189 11.45 -5.33 1.35
CA GLU A 189 10.54 -4.79 2.35
C GLU A 189 11.20 -4.77 3.73
N ARG A 190 10.61 -4.01 4.65
CA ARG A 190 11.00 -4.01 6.05
C ARG A 190 9.79 -4.19 6.95
N ALA A 191 9.92 -5.13 7.88
CA ALA A 191 9.00 -5.28 9.00
C ALA A 191 9.24 -4.17 10.03
N TYR A 192 8.18 -3.46 10.40
CA TYR A 192 8.19 -2.45 11.46
C TYR A 192 7.41 -2.93 12.66
N SER A 193 7.89 -2.64 13.86
CA SER A 193 7.08 -2.78 15.06
C SER A 193 6.09 -1.62 15.18
N ASN A 194 5.02 -1.82 15.96
CA ASN A 194 4.07 -0.75 16.23
C ASN A 194 4.74 0.42 16.99
N GLU A 195 5.73 0.12 17.80
CA GLU A 195 6.50 1.08 18.58
C GLU A 195 7.38 1.95 17.67
N GLU A 196 8.09 1.35 16.71
CA GLU A 196 8.86 2.10 15.70
C GLU A 196 7.97 3.06 14.92
N ILE A 197 6.77 2.60 14.47
CA ILE A 197 5.82 3.45 13.74
C ILE A 197 5.34 4.61 14.62
N LYS A 198 5.01 4.37 15.88
CA LYS A 198 4.63 5.42 16.83
C LYS A 198 5.73 6.43 17.05
N GLU A 199 6.99 5.99 17.13
CA GLU A 199 8.15 6.88 17.23
C GLU A 199 8.24 7.80 16.00
N PHE A 200 8.12 7.25 14.77
CA PHE A 200 8.14 8.06 13.55
C PHE A 200 6.98 9.05 13.46
N LEU A 201 5.78 8.67 13.90
CA LEU A 201 4.63 9.58 13.97
C LEU A 201 4.86 10.70 14.99
N GLY A 202 5.53 10.40 16.11
CA GLY A 202 5.89 11.39 17.13
C GLY A 202 6.80 12.53 16.63
N ASP A 203 7.48 12.34 15.51
CA ASP A 203 8.29 13.37 14.85
C ASP A 203 7.45 14.31 13.94
N THR A 204 6.11 14.12 13.90
CA THR A 204 5.18 14.85 13.03
C THR A 204 4.01 15.44 13.82
N ALA A 205 3.15 16.24 13.18
CA ALA A 205 1.88 16.68 13.74
C ALA A 205 0.71 15.69 13.46
N LEU A 206 1.01 14.47 13.02
CA LEU A 206 0.00 13.44 12.78
C LEU A 206 -0.33 12.73 14.10
N GLU A 207 -1.54 12.92 14.59
CA GLU A 207 -2.05 12.23 15.78
C GLU A 207 -2.48 10.81 15.43
N LEU A 208 -1.92 9.79 16.09
CA LEU A 208 -2.36 8.40 15.95
C LEU A 208 -3.69 8.19 16.69
N LEU A 209 -4.77 7.98 15.95
CA LEU A 209 -6.12 7.76 16.50
C LEU A 209 -6.37 6.31 16.89
N ASP A 210 -6.05 5.37 15.97
CA ASP A 210 -6.35 3.95 16.14
C ASP A 210 -5.30 3.07 15.44
N VAL A 211 -5.16 1.83 15.93
CA VAL A 211 -4.49 0.74 15.23
C VAL A 211 -5.43 -0.46 15.21
N TYR A 212 -5.70 -0.98 14.00
CA TYR A 212 -6.58 -2.13 13.78
C TYR A 212 -5.81 -3.32 13.20
N GLY A 213 -6.24 -4.56 13.52
CA GLY A 213 -5.67 -5.78 12.99
C GLY A 213 -6.53 -6.43 11.90
N ASP A 214 -5.91 -6.95 10.85
CA ASP A 214 -6.48 -7.87 9.84
C ASP A 214 -7.80 -7.39 9.20
N GLN A 215 -7.87 -6.13 8.78
CA GLN A 215 -9.07 -5.49 8.22
C GLN A 215 -10.32 -5.57 9.14
N LYS A 216 -10.12 -5.66 10.43
CA LYS A 216 -11.21 -5.61 11.42
C LYS A 216 -11.09 -4.32 12.21
N LEU A 217 -12.21 -3.66 12.52
CA LEU A 217 -12.20 -2.47 13.40
C LEU A 217 -12.00 -2.87 14.87
N LYS A 218 -10.97 -3.67 15.13
CA LYS A 218 -10.56 -4.19 16.43
C LYS A 218 -9.06 -4.03 16.61
N LYS A 219 -8.60 -3.89 17.83
CA LYS A 219 -7.17 -3.84 18.14
C LYS A 219 -6.46 -5.09 17.61
N PRO A 220 -5.22 -4.94 17.13
CA PRO A 220 -4.43 -6.09 16.66
C PRO A 220 -4.14 -7.06 17.80
N SER A 221 -4.08 -8.35 17.47
CA SER A 221 -3.53 -9.40 18.33
C SER A 221 -2.03 -9.59 18.09
N ALA A 222 -1.39 -10.41 18.91
CA ALA A 222 0.01 -10.78 18.69
C ALA A 222 0.22 -11.56 17.37
N GLU A 223 -0.83 -12.21 16.85
CA GLU A 223 -0.79 -13.02 15.62
C GLU A 223 -1.38 -12.29 14.40
N SER A 224 -1.77 -11.01 14.55
CA SER A 224 -2.26 -10.23 13.42
C SER A 224 -1.20 -10.15 12.33
N GLN A 225 -1.57 -10.50 11.11
CA GLN A 225 -0.66 -10.50 9.97
C GLN A 225 -0.51 -9.12 9.33
N ARG A 226 -1.50 -8.24 9.53
CA ARG A 226 -1.55 -6.89 8.96
C ARG A 226 -2.14 -5.92 9.97
N ASN A 227 -1.47 -4.80 10.19
CA ASN A 227 -1.95 -3.73 11.05
C ASN A 227 -2.24 -2.48 10.23
N PHE A 228 -3.40 -1.86 10.50
CA PHE A 228 -3.83 -0.60 9.91
C PHE A 228 -3.67 0.51 10.92
N PHE A 229 -2.97 1.56 10.54
CA PHE A 229 -2.77 2.77 11.32
C PHE A 229 -3.66 3.87 10.78
N VAL A 230 -4.36 4.57 11.67
CA VAL A 230 -5.23 5.70 11.35
C VAL A 230 -4.72 6.91 12.08
N CYS A 231 -4.27 7.90 11.32
CA CYS A 231 -3.72 9.15 11.86
C CYS A 231 -4.54 10.34 11.37
N ARG A 232 -4.55 11.43 12.16
CA ARG A 232 -5.19 12.71 11.82
C ARG A 232 -4.16 13.83 11.84
N LYS A 233 -4.30 14.78 10.92
CA LYS A 233 -3.55 16.05 10.95
C LYS A 233 -4.27 17.10 11.76
#